data_99c6b15d8041727958df731404ed3ced
#
_entry.id   99c6b15d8041727958df731404ed3ced
#
_cell.length_a   1.000
_cell.length_b   1.000
_cell.length_c   1.000
_cell.angle_alpha   90.00
_cell.angle_beta   90.00
_cell.angle_gamma   90.00
#
_symmetry.space_group_name_H-M   'P 1'
#
loop_
_entity.id
_entity.type
_entity.pdbx_description
1 polymer ?
#
loop_
_entity_poly.entity_id
_entity_poly.type
_entity_poly.pdbx_seq_one_letter_code
_entity_poly.pdbx_strand_id
1 'polypeptide(L)'
;HDRERFAQEQMKLFQETGTNPFSSCLPLLLQMPIFFALFRVINEASRNGAEGALGFLSGEQAESLQNAEWMGGKIADTFLSSDNLETKIIAMAMVIAMCATQFLTQKQLMAKNMPPEALNGPFAQQQKLLLYVLPVVFAVSGVAFPLGVLIYWTTSNLWTMGQQFWVIRNNPAPGTPAFAAKQQRDLAKGKTVQVDPVQAAKDEAAELKNVRKQPSKKSRDQRKKSGGSPKDNAQDKKESDE
;
A
#
# COMPACT_ATOMS: atom_id res chain seq x y z
N HIS A 1 -23.00 6.21 -7.45
CA HIS A 1 -23.59 6.27 -6.10
C HIS A 1 -22.86 5.39 -5.07
N ASP A 2 -22.40 4.18 -5.43
CA ASP A 2 -21.74 3.30 -4.45
C ASP A 2 -20.32 3.75 -4.07
N ARG A 3 -19.57 4.37 -4.98
CA ARG A 3 -18.19 4.82 -4.71
C ARG A 3 -18.13 6.00 -3.75
N GLU A 4 -19.06 6.93 -3.85
CA GLU A 4 -19.14 8.11 -2.97
C GLU A 4 -19.55 7.71 -1.55
N ARG A 5 -20.56 6.83 -1.44
CA ARG A 5 -20.97 6.27 -0.15
C ARG A 5 -19.85 5.50 0.53
N PHE A 6 -19.13 4.67 -0.23
CA PHE A 6 -18.00 3.92 0.31
C PHE A 6 -16.89 4.86 0.80
N ALA A 7 -16.56 5.92 0.06
CA ALA A 7 -15.57 6.90 0.47
C ALA A 7 -16.00 7.65 1.75
N GLN A 8 -17.29 7.99 1.87
CA GLN A 8 -17.85 8.63 3.06
C GLN A 8 -17.84 7.70 4.28
N GLU A 9 -18.23 6.44 4.12
CA GLU A 9 -18.19 5.44 5.19
C GLU A 9 -16.75 5.16 5.64
N GLN A 10 -15.80 5.12 4.70
CA GLN A 10 -14.39 4.96 5.02
C GLN A 10 -13.84 6.17 5.80
N MET A 11 -14.19 7.39 5.39
CA MET A 11 -13.79 8.60 6.10
C MET A 11 -14.40 8.65 7.51
N LYS A 12 -15.66 8.24 7.65
CA LYS A 12 -16.35 8.13 8.94
C LYS A 12 -15.68 7.12 9.85
N LEU A 13 -15.28 5.96 9.31
CA LEU A 13 -14.55 4.94 10.04
C LEU A 13 -13.21 5.47 10.58
N PHE A 14 -12.45 6.22 9.76
CA PHE A 14 -11.22 6.87 10.21
C PHE A 14 -11.45 7.87 11.33
N GLN A 15 -12.55 8.63 11.27
CA GLN A 15 -12.94 9.56 12.34
C GLN A 15 -13.34 8.84 13.62
N GLU A 16 -14.14 7.77 13.52
CA GLU A 16 -14.60 6.97 14.66
C GLU A 16 -13.46 6.21 15.36
N THR A 17 -12.49 5.73 14.58
CA THR A 17 -11.30 5.04 15.11
C THR A 17 -10.18 5.97 15.56
N GLY A 18 -10.33 7.30 15.37
CA GLY A 18 -9.29 8.28 15.68
C GLY A 18 -8.01 8.11 14.85
N THR A 19 -8.06 7.36 13.74
CA THR A 19 -6.93 7.13 12.86
C THR A 19 -6.89 8.16 11.73
N ASN A 20 -5.72 8.74 11.49
CA ASN A 20 -5.54 9.71 10.43
C ASN A 20 -4.97 9.02 9.17
N PRO A 21 -5.70 8.99 8.02
CA PRO A 21 -5.18 8.39 6.79
C PRO A 21 -3.90 9.06 6.28
N PHE A 22 -3.68 10.34 6.61
CA PHE A 22 -2.48 11.08 6.24
C PHE A 22 -1.23 10.70 7.05
N SER A 23 -1.38 9.98 8.16
CA SER A 23 -0.23 9.51 8.95
C SER A 23 0.68 8.57 8.16
N SER A 24 0.12 7.85 7.19
CA SER A 24 0.88 6.94 6.31
C SER A 24 1.75 7.68 5.29
N CYS A 25 1.42 8.92 4.91
CA CYS A 25 2.23 9.74 3.99
C CYS A 25 3.20 10.68 4.73
N LEU A 26 3.11 10.80 6.05
CA LEU A 26 3.99 11.65 6.86
C LEU A 26 5.49 11.35 6.66
N PRO A 27 5.94 10.08 6.60
CA PRO A 27 7.33 9.78 6.31
C PRO A 27 7.81 10.32 4.95
N LEU A 28 6.94 10.28 3.94
CA LEU A 28 7.26 10.83 2.62
C LEU A 28 7.40 12.34 2.65
N LEU A 29 6.50 13.05 3.36
CA LEU A 29 6.57 14.50 3.54
C LEU A 29 7.83 14.93 4.29
N LEU A 30 8.24 14.15 5.30
CA LEU A 30 9.48 14.39 6.04
C LEU A 30 10.72 14.11 5.18
N GLN A 31 10.66 13.12 4.29
CA GLN A 31 11.75 12.75 3.40
C GLN A 31 12.00 13.79 2.30
N MET A 32 10.96 14.51 1.84
CA MET A 32 11.06 15.44 0.72
C MET A 32 12.09 16.56 0.96
N PRO A 33 12.12 17.27 2.09
CA PRO A 33 13.15 18.29 2.37
C PRO A 33 14.56 17.70 2.35
N ILE A 34 14.72 16.49 2.92
CA ILE A 34 16.03 15.80 2.97
C ILE A 34 16.48 15.45 1.55
N PHE A 35 15.58 14.94 0.73
CA PHE A 35 15.85 14.62 -0.67
C PHE A 35 16.25 15.88 -1.46
N PHE A 36 15.51 16.97 -1.36
CA PHE A 36 15.82 18.21 -2.05
C PHE A 36 17.14 18.81 -1.59
N ALA A 37 17.45 18.77 -0.29
CA ALA A 37 18.72 19.24 0.24
C ALA A 37 19.89 18.43 -0.33
N LEU A 38 19.78 17.09 -0.31
CA LEU A 38 20.80 16.20 -0.88
C LEU A 38 20.96 16.41 -2.38
N PHE A 39 19.85 16.47 -3.11
CA PHE A 39 19.86 16.73 -4.55
C PHE A 39 20.56 18.05 -4.88
N ARG A 40 20.21 19.11 -4.14
CA ARG A 40 20.80 20.43 -4.33
C ARG A 40 22.31 20.43 -4.06
N VAL A 41 22.74 19.83 -2.96
CA VAL A 41 24.17 19.74 -2.59
C VAL A 41 24.97 19.01 -3.69
N ILE A 42 24.48 17.85 -4.13
CA ILE A 42 25.15 17.07 -5.18
C ILE A 42 25.16 17.84 -6.51
N ASN A 43 24.03 18.43 -6.91
CA ASN A 43 23.90 19.12 -8.18
C ASN A 43 24.75 20.40 -8.24
N GLU A 44 24.80 21.19 -7.17
CA GLU A 44 25.63 22.39 -7.11
C GLU A 44 27.13 22.04 -7.10
N ALA A 45 27.55 21.09 -6.28
CA ALA A 45 28.91 20.62 -6.25
C ALA A 45 29.36 20.03 -7.62
N SER A 46 28.44 19.27 -8.26
CA SER A 46 28.70 18.68 -9.60
C SER A 46 28.94 19.74 -10.70
N ARG A 47 28.19 20.84 -10.64
CA ARG A 47 28.24 21.89 -11.67
C ARG A 47 29.36 22.88 -11.42
N ASN A 48 29.56 23.29 -10.18
CA ASN A 48 30.35 24.45 -9.81
C ASN A 48 31.64 24.07 -9.02
N GLY A 49 31.88 22.78 -8.76
CA GLY A 49 33.05 22.33 -8.00
C GLY A 49 33.14 23.01 -6.63
N ALA A 50 34.30 23.61 -6.34
CA ALA A 50 34.56 24.30 -5.08
C ALA A 50 33.60 25.47 -4.82
N GLU A 51 33.18 26.20 -5.86
CA GLU A 51 32.21 27.31 -5.74
C GLU A 51 30.79 26.83 -5.44
N GLY A 52 30.48 25.57 -5.74
CA GLY A 52 29.22 24.91 -5.46
C GLY A 52 29.10 24.30 -4.05
N ALA A 53 30.04 24.60 -3.17
CA ALA A 53 30.01 24.12 -1.78
C ALA A 53 28.80 24.67 -1.03
N LEU A 54 27.97 23.80 -0.44
CA LEU A 54 26.76 24.14 0.28
C LEU A 54 26.70 23.44 1.64
N GLY A 55 26.20 24.14 2.65
CA GLY A 55 25.96 23.58 3.99
C GLY A 55 27.26 23.20 4.69
N PHE A 56 27.43 21.93 4.99
CA PHE A 56 28.64 21.39 5.65
C PHE A 56 29.71 20.94 4.67
N LEU A 57 29.45 21.00 3.36
CA LEU A 57 30.40 20.59 2.34
C LEU A 57 31.41 21.74 2.12
N SER A 58 32.72 21.47 2.31
CA SER A 58 33.77 22.42 2.01
C SER A 58 33.99 22.53 0.49
N GLY A 59 34.63 23.63 0.04
CA GLY A 59 34.99 23.78 -1.38
C GLY A 59 35.87 22.65 -1.91
N GLU A 60 36.85 22.19 -1.13
CA GLU A 60 37.71 21.06 -1.46
C GLU A 60 36.92 19.74 -1.57
N GLN A 61 35.94 19.51 -0.67
CA GLN A 61 35.07 18.34 -0.75
C GLN A 61 34.11 18.40 -1.96
N ALA A 62 33.61 19.58 -2.31
CA ALA A 62 32.75 19.78 -3.46
C ALA A 62 33.52 19.53 -4.77
N GLU A 63 34.76 20.00 -4.86
CA GLU A 63 35.66 19.73 -5.99
C GLU A 63 36.02 18.23 -6.08
N SER A 64 36.30 17.59 -4.96
CA SER A 64 36.52 16.15 -4.88
C SER A 64 35.27 15.37 -5.36
N LEU A 65 34.06 15.80 -4.98
CA LEU A 65 32.81 15.19 -5.47
C LEU A 65 32.63 15.34 -6.98
N GLN A 66 32.95 16.52 -7.53
CA GLN A 66 32.86 16.79 -8.96
C GLN A 66 33.77 15.84 -9.78
N ASN A 67 34.95 15.54 -9.24
CA ASN A 67 35.96 14.70 -9.90
C ASN A 67 35.85 13.22 -9.50
N ALA A 68 34.95 12.88 -8.57
CA ALA A 68 34.82 11.51 -8.12
C ALA A 68 34.23 10.58 -9.19
N GLU A 69 34.83 9.41 -9.33
CA GLU A 69 34.42 8.38 -10.28
C GLU A 69 34.02 7.09 -9.51
N TRP A 70 33.02 6.42 -10.02
CA TRP A 70 32.60 5.12 -9.54
C TRP A 70 32.41 4.16 -10.72
N MET A 71 33.17 3.05 -10.75
CA MET A 71 33.18 2.07 -11.84
C MET A 71 33.43 2.70 -13.23
N GLY A 72 34.26 3.75 -13.30
CA GLY A 72 34.57 4.49 -14.54
C GLY A 72 33.55 5.57 -14.91
N GLY A 73 32.47 5.73 -14.16
CA GLY A 73 31.47 6.78 -14.36
C GLY A 73 31.66 7.92 -13.35
N LYS A 74 31.58 9.16 -13.82
CA LYS A 74 31.61 10.34 -12.94
C LYS A 74 30.34 10.45 -12.12
N ILE A 75 30.48 10.57 -10.81
CA ILE A 75 29.36 10.67 -9.86
C ILE A 75 28.51 11.93 -10.11
N ALA A 76 29.17 12.99 -10.57
CA ALA A 76 28.60 14.28 -10.89
C ALA A 76 27.75 14.29 -12.16
N ASP A 77 28.04 13.38 -13.10
CA ASP A 77 27.41 13.38 -14.42
C ASP A 77 26.01 12.73 -14.38
N THR A 78 25.20 13.13 -15.37
CA THR A 78 23.91 12.51 -15.63
C THR A 78 23.96 11.63 -16.88
N PHE A 79 22.98 10.78 -17.11
CA PHE A 79 22.86 10.04 -18.38
C PHE A 79 22.79 10.98 -19.58
N LEU A 80 22.12 12.14 -19.43
CA LEU A 80 21.91 13.10 -20.52
C LEU A 80 23.12 13.97 -20.77
N SER A 81 23.89 14.35 -19.74
CA SER A 81 24.99 15.32 -19.84
C SER A 81 26.35 14.69 -20.10
N SER A 82 26.52 13.41 -19.80
CA SER A 82 27.80 12.74 -19.96
C SER A 82 28.04 12.32 -21.40
N ASP A 83 29.28 12.53 -21.90
CA ASP A 83 29.74 11.93 -23.14
C ASP A 83 30.38 10.54 -22.92
N ASN A 84 30.65 10.18 -21.67
CA ASN A 84 31.22 8.91 -21.28
C ASN A 84 30.17 7.77 -21.34
N LEU A 85 30.46 6.77 -22.18
CA LEU A 85 29.58 5.59 -22.34
C LEU A 85 29.43 4.80 -21.03
N GLU A 86 30.47 4.69 -20.21
CA GLU A 86 30.45 4.00 -18.94
C GLU A 86 29.44 4.65 -17.96
N THR A 87 29.50 5.98 -17.85
CA THR A 87 28.51 6.74 -17.06
C THR A 87 27.08 6.46 -17.53
N LYS A 88 26.83 6.46 -18.85
CA LYS A 88 25.49 6.17 -19.40
C LYS A 88 25.02 4.75 -19.08
N ILE A 89 25.88 3.77 -19.21
CA ILE A 89 25.56 2.38 -18.90
C ILE A 89 25.24 2.22 -17.42
N ILE A 90 26.07 2.79 -16.53
CA ILE A 90 25.86 2.71 -15.08
C ILE A 90 24.58 3.43 -14.68
N ALA A 91 24.34 4.65 -15.17
CA ALA A 91 23.12 5.41 -14.89
C ALA A 91 21.86 4.63 -15.33
N MET A 92 21.87 4.05 -16.53
CA MET A 92 20.75 3.25 -17.03
C MET A 92 20.54 1.98 -16.19
N ALA A 93 21.61 1.27 -15.85
CA ALA A 93 21.52 0.09 -14.99
C ALA A 93 20.95 0.45 -13.60
N MET A 94 21.34 1.59 -13.02
CA MET A 94 20.81 2.07 -11.76
C MET A 94 19.34 2.48 -11.85
N VAL A 95 18.92 3.16 -12.89
CA VAL A 95 17.50 3.50 -13.12
C VAL A 95 16.66 2.24 -13.22
N ILE A 96 17.13 1.24 -13.97
CA ILE A 96 16.44 -0.06 -14.08
C ILE A 96 16.38 -0.76 -12.72
N ALA A 97 17.48 -0.83 -11.98
CA ALA A 97 17.55 -1.44 -10.66
C ALA A 97 16.62 -0.72 -9.65
N MET A 98 16.59 0.60 -9.66
CA MET A 98 15.73 1.43 -8.85
C MET A 98 14.24 1.14 -9.16
N CYS A 99 13.85 1.16 -10.43
CA CYS A 99 12.47 0.85 -10.83
C CYS A 99 12.06 -0.57 -10.49
N ALA A 100 12.95 -1.54 -10.71
CA ALA A 100 12.69 -2.95 -10.39
C ALA A 100 12.54 -3.16 -8.87
N THR A 101 13.42 -2.61 -8.06
CA THR A 101 13.34 -2.73 -6.59
C THR A 101 12.11 -2.04 -6.03
N GLN A 102 11.77 -0.84 -6.53
CA GLN A 102 10.56 -0.12 -6.16
C GLN A 102 9.31 -0.91 -6.51
N PHE A 103 9.21 -1.43 -7.73
CA PHE A 103 8.09 -2.25 -8.19
C PHE A 103 7.95 -3.54 -7.36
N LEU A 104 9.05 -4.26 -7.13
CA LEU A 104 9.04 -5.49 -6.34
C LEU A 104 8.62 -5.24 -4.89
N THR A 105 9.12 -4.18 -4.27
CA THR A 105 8.75 -3.79 -2.90
C THR A 105 7.26 -3.49 -2.80
N GLN A 106 6.74 -2.67 -3.71
CA GLN A 106 5.32 -2.30 -3.72
C GLN A 106 4.41 -3.50 -4.02
N LYS A 107 4.78 -4.33 -4.99
CA LYS A 107 4.05 -5.57 -5.31
C LYS A 107 4.02 -6.53 -4.12
N GLN A 108 5.14 -6.68 -3.42
CA GLN A 108 5.23 -7.54 -2.24
C GLN A 108 4.37 -7.03 -1.10
N LEU A 109 4.38 -5.71 -0.84
CA LEU A 109 3.54 -5.08 0.17
C LEU A 109 2.05 -5.34 -0.11
N MET A 110 1.61 -5.09 -1.35
CA MET A 110 0.23 -5.32 -1.77
C MET A 110 -0.18 -6.79 -1.67
N ALA A 111 0.64 -7.70 -2.18
CA ALA A 111 0.28 -9.11 -2.27
C ALA A 111 0.33 -9.83 -0.92
N LYS A 112 1.20 -9.43 -0.01
CA LYS A 112 1.46 -10.16 1.23
C LYS A 112 0.99 -9.46 2.50
N ASN A 113 1.04 -8.12 2.53
CA ASN A 113 0.81 -7.35 3.76
C ASN A 113 -0.41 -6.42 3.67
N MET A 114 -1.30 -6.66 2.70
CA MET A 114 -2.60 -5.99 2.63
C MET A 114 -3.74 -6.99 2.80
N PRO A 115 -4.81 -6.63 3.53
CA PRO A 115 -6.02 -7.44 3.59
C PRO A 115 -6.65 -7.59 2.19
N PRO A 116 -7.21 -8.76 1.84
CA PRO A 116 -7.83 -8.99 0.53
C PRO A 116 -8.95 -8.01 0.19
N GLU A 117 -9.69 -7.54 1.20
CA GLU A 117 -10.77 -6.56 1.03
C GLU A 117 -10.24 -5.19 0.56
N ALA A 118 -9.07 -4.79 1.05
CA ALA A 118 -8.42 -3.53 0.66
C ALA A 118 -7.97 -3.53 -0.81
N LEU A 119 -7.77 -4.73 -1.41
CA LEU A 119 -7.36 -4.87 -2.81
C LEU A 119 -8.51 -4.70 -3.82
N ASN A 120 -9.76 -4.68 -3.37
CA ASN A 120 -10.96 -4.58 -4.22
C ASN A 120 -11.67 -3.23 -4.13
N GLY A 121 -11.24 -2.33 -3.24
CA GLY A 121 -11.85 -1.01 -3.01
C GLY A 121 -11.28 0.11 -3.90
N PRO A 122 -11.81 1.34 -3.77
CA PRO A 122 -11.27 2.54 -4.43
C PRO A 122 -9.81 2.80 -4.09
N PHE A 123 -9.39 2.45 -2.89
CA PHE A 123 -8.00 2.51 -2.45
C PHE A 123 -7.07 1.60 -3.26
N ALA A 124 -7.59 0.44 -3.73
CA ALA A 124 -6.83 -0.47 -4.58
C ALA A 124 -6.48 0.14 -5.94
N GLN A 125 -7.32 1.00 -6.50
CA GLN A 125 -7.02 1.69 -7.76
C GLN A 125 -5.87 2.68 -7.57
N GLN A 126 -5.85 3.43 -6.46
CA GLN A 126 -4.76 4.32 -6.11
C GLN A 126 -3.45 3.55 -5.88
N GLN A 127 -3.50 2.41 -5.21
CA GLN A 127 -2.34 1.53 -5.01
C GLN A 127 -1.80 0.98 -6.33
N LYS A 128 -2.67 0.56 -7.24
CA LYS A 128 -2.27 0.11 -8.59
C LYS A 128 -1.66 1.23 -9.41
N LEU A 129 -2.21 2.45 -9.32
CA LEU A 129 -1.63 3.62 -9.96
C LEU A 129 -0.19 3.87 -9.48
N LEU A 130 0.02 3.85 -8.15
CA LEU A 130 1.36 3.97 -7.56
C LEU A 130 2.30 2.84 -7.99
N LEU A 131 1.78 1.61 -8.12
CA LEU A 131 2.58 0.46 -8.53
C LEU A 131 3.12 0.57 -9.96
N TYR A 132 2.31 1.08 -10.89
CA TYR A 132 2.67 1.10 -12.31
C TYR A 132 3.16 2.46 -12.80
N VAL A 133 2.55 3.54 -12.35
CA VAL A 133 2.88 4.90 -12.84
C VAL A 133 4.14 5.43 -12.19
N LEU A 134 4.32 5.21 -10.89
CA LEU A 134 5.47 5.74 -10.15
C LEU A 134 6.82 5.24 -10.70
N PRO A 135 7.03 3.94 -10.99
CA PRO A 135 8.29 3.49 -11.61
C PRO A 135 8.55 4.11 -13.00
N VAL A 136 7.49 4.33 -13.79
CA VAL A 136 7.62 4.98 -15.10
C VAL A 136 8.06 6.44 -14.95
N VAL A 137 7.44 7.17 -14.02
CA VAL A 137 7.85 8.56 -13.72
C VAL A 137 9.31 8.61 -13.28
N PHE A 138 9.75 7.69 -12.43
CA PHE A 138 11.15 7.61 -11.99
C PHE A 138 12.09 7.16 -13.12
N ALA A 139 11.66 6.28 -14.02
CA ALA A 139 12.46 5.90 -15.18
C ALA A 139 12.72 7.10 -16.10
N VAL A 140 11.69 7.91 -16.37
CA VAL A 140 11.79 9.09 -17.23
C VAL A 140 12.59 10.21 -16.56
N SER A 141 12.38 10.47 -15.27
CA SER A 141 13.10 11.52 -14.54
C SER A 141 14.53 11.11 -14.16
N GLY A 142 14.77 9.81 -13.94
CA GLY A 142 16.02 9.27 -13.46
C GLY A 142 17.21 9.55 -14.39
N VAL A 143 16.98 9.64 -15.70
CA VAL A 143 18.03 9.95 -16.68
C VAL A 143 18.60 11.38 -16.54
N ALA A 144 17.87 12.27 -15.89
CA ALA A 144 18.28 13.64 -15.62
C ALA A 144 19.01 13.80 -14.28
N PHE A 145 19.04 12.77 -13.45
CA PHE A 145 19.69 12.84 -12.14
C PHE A 145 21.19 12.51 -12.23
N PRO A 146 22.04 13.22 -11.44
CA PRO A 146 23.43 12.83 -11.25
C PRO A 146 23.58 11.39 -10.75
N LEU A 147 24.64 10.70 -11.19
CA LEU A 147 24.89 9.32 -10.81
C LEU A 147 24.94 9.14 -9.28
N GLY A 148 25.49 10.12 -8.53
CA GLY A 148 25.50 10.13 -7.08
C GLY A 148 24.10 10.07 -6.43
N VAL A 149 23.13 10.76 -7.01
CA VAL A 149 21.73 10.70 -6.56
C VAL A 149 21.13 9.33 -6.85
N LEU A 150 21.43 8.75 -8.02
CA LEU A 150 20.97 7.41 -8.38
C LEU A 150 21.55 6.32 -7.47
N ILE A 151 22.84 6.45 -7.08
CA ILE A 151 23.50 5.55 -6.11
C ILE A 151 22.78 5.61 -4.77
N TYR A 152 22.56 6.81 -4.24
CA TYR A 152 21.85 7.00 -2.98
C TYR A 152 20.44 6.36 -3.03
N TRP A 153 19.70 6.66 -4.08
CA TRP A 153 18.32 6.19 -4.20
C TRP A 153 18.22 4.69 -4.40
N THR A 154 19.06 4.11 -5.24
CA THR A 154 19.13 2.66 -5.44
C THR A 154 19.49 1.93 -4.14
N THR A 155 20.49 2.45 -3.40
CA THR A 155 20.89 1.89 -2.10
C THR A 155 19.75 1.97 -1.09
N SER A 156 19.05 3.13 -1.01
CA SER A 156 17.89 3.31 -0.15
C SER A 156 16.75 2.35 -0.51
N ASN A 157 16.50 2.12 -1.80
CA ASN A 157 15.46 1.17 -2.25
C ASN A 157 15.82 -0.27 -1.89
N LEU A 158 17.09 -0.67 -2.06
CA LEU A 158 17.57 -2.00 -1.64
C LEU A 158 17.43 -2.20 -0.14
N TRP A 159 17.81 -1.20 0.65
CA TRP A 159 17.61 -1.21 2.10
C TRP A 159 16.15 -1.36 2.47
N THR A 160 15.29 -0.51 1.89
CA THR A 160 13.84 -0.54 2.13
C THR A 160 13.22 -1.87 1.73
N MET A 161 13.63 -2.44 0.60
CA MET A 161 13.18 -3.77 0.15
C MET A 161 13.55 -4.86 1.18
N GLY A 162 14.79 -4.87 1.65
CA GLY A 162 15.25 -5.81 2.69
C GLY A 162 14.49 -5.64 4.01
N GLN A 163 14.33 -4.38 4.46
CA GLN A 163 13.57 -4.04 5.66
C GLN A 163 12.11 -4.48 5.55
N GLN A 164 11.44 -4.19 4.44
CA GLN A 164 10.05 -4.60 4.20
C GLN A 164 9.91 -6.12 4.19
N PHE A 165 10.86 -6.82 3.57
CA PHE A 165 10.87 -8.28 3.57
C PHE A 165 10.96 -8.83 4.99
N TRP A 166 11.84 -8.26 5.81
CA TRP A 166 12.01 -8.66 7.21
C TRP A 166 10.75 -8.38 8.04
N VAL A 167 10.16 -7.18 7.90
CA VAL A 167 8.95 -6.78 8.63
C VAL A 167 7.76 -7.66 8.25
N ILE A 168 7.50 -7.87 6.96
CA ILE A 168 6.40 -8.73 6.48
C ILE A 168 6.55 -10.16 6.97
N ARG A 169 7.79 -10.66 7.10
CA ARG A 169 8.06 -12.02 7.60
C ARG A 169 7.85 -12.15 9.10
N ASN A 170 8.29 -11.15 9.88
CA ASN A 170 8.34 -11.25 11.34
C ASN A 170 7.19 -10.55 12.05
N ASN A 171 6.73 -9.42 11.53
CA ASN A 171 5.66 -8.58 12.07
C ASN A 171 4.63 -8.21 11.00
N PRO A 172 3.98 -9.21 10.36
CA PRO A 172 2.96 -8.91 9.35
C PRO A 172 1.74 -8.25 9.98
N ALA A 173 1.03 -7.44 9.17
CA ALA A 173 -0.22 -6.83 9.60
C ALA A 173 -1.32 -7.91 9.79
N PRO A 174 -2.20 -7.77 10.80
CA PRO A 174 -3.32 -8.66 11.00
C PRO A 174 -4.26 -8.72 9.81
N GLY A 175 -4.94 -9.85 9.59
CA GLY A 175 -5.87 -10.05 8.48
C GLY A 175 -5.20 -10.18 7.11
N THR A 176 -3.89 -10.37 7.06
CA THR A 176 -3.13 -10.47 5.80
C THR A 176 -2.63 -11.88 5.52
N PRO A 177 -2.35 -12.22 4.25
CA PRO A 177 -1.74 -13.53 3.91
C PRO A 177 -0.42 -13.79 4.63
N ALA A 178 0.39 -12.75 4.86
CA ALA A 178 1.65 -12.88 5.59
C ALA A 178 1.44 -13.22 7.06
N PHE A 179 0.38 -12.71 7.68
CA PHE A 179 0.01 -13.02 9.06
C PHE A 179 -0.38 -14.49 9.19
N ALA A 180 -1.25 -14.98 8.31
CA ALA A 180 -1.63 -16.40 8.25
C ALA A 180 -0.40 -17.31 8.05
N ALA A 181 0.50 -16.95 7.15
CA ALA A 181 1.73 -17.69 6.90
C ALA A 181 2.67 -17.67 8.12
N LYS A 182 2.71 -16.57 8.91
CA LYS A 182 3.46 -16.52 10.17
C LYS A 182 2.85 -17.45 11.21
N GLN A 183 1.54 -17.44 11.39
CA GLN A 183 0.83 -18.34 12.31
C GLN A 183 1.16 -19.80 12.02
N GLN A 184 1.09 -20.22 10.75
CA GLN A 184 1.44 -21.59 10.36
C GLN A 184 2.88 -21.96 10.70
N ARG A 185 3.84 -21.04 10.47
CA ARG A 185 5.25 -21.26 10.83
C ARG A 185 5.46 -21.35 12.34
N ASP A 186 4.73 -20.56 13.13
CA ASP A 186 4.85 -20.54 14.57
C ASP A 186 4.22 -21.79 15.18
N LEU A 187 3.07 -22.26 14.65
CA LEU A 187 2.49 -23.57 15.00
C LEU A 187 3.43 -24.73 14.70
N ALA A 188 4.05 -24.76 13.52
CA ALA A 188 5.00 -25.79 13.14
C ALA A 188 6.24 -25.83 14.05
N LYS A 189 6.55 -24.73 14.75
CA LYS A 189 7.65 -24.62 15.74
C LYS A 189 7.19 -24.84 17.19
N GLY A 190 5.93 -25.23 17.41
CA GLY A 190 5.36 -25.41 18.74
C GLY A 190 5.18 -24.12 19.55
N LYS A 191 5.15 -22.96 18.89
CA LYS A 191 4.93 -21.67 19.56
C LYS A 191 3.45 -21.38 19.73
N THR A 192 3.11 -20.63 20.77
CA THR A 192 1.76 -20.10 20.97
C THR A 192 1.41 -19.12 19.85
N VAL A 193 0.30 -19.31 19.19
CA VAL A 193 -0.16 -18.46 18.08
C VAL A 193 -1.08 -17.39 18.61
N GLN A 194 -0.86 -16.14 18.20
CA GLN A 194 -1.78 -15.04 18.47
C GLN A 194 -3.04 -15.22 17.61
N VAL A 195 -4.20 -15.06 18.21
CA VAL A 195 -5.47 -15.02 17.45
C VAL A 195 -5.44 -13.79 16.53
N ASP A 196 -5.82 -13.98 15.26
CA ASP A 196 -5.94 -12.85 14.33
C ASP A 196 -7.14 -11.98 14.78
N PRO A 197 -6.91 -10.74 15.24
CA PRO A 197 -7.98 -9.89 15.75
C PRO A 197 -8.99 -9.52 14.66
N VAL A 198 -8.57 -9.46 13.40
CA VAL A 198 -9.46 -9.17 12.26
C VAL A 198 -10.35 -10.37 11.97
N GLN A 199 -9.81 -11.58 12.04
CA GLN A 199 -10.60 -12.80 11.86
C GLN A 199 -11.57 -13.00 13.03
N ALA A 200 -11.12 -12.81 14.27
CA ALA A 200 -11.96 -12.90 15.45
C ALA A 200 -13.15 -11.93 15.40
N ALA A 201 -12.92 -10.67 14.99
CA ALA A 201 -13.97 -9.70 14.82
C ALA A 201 -14.97 -10.06 13.69
N LYS A 202 -14.49 -10.68 12.61
CA LYS A 202 -15.37 -11.19 11.53
C LYS A 202 -16.23 -12.36 12.00
N ASP A 203 -15.65 -13.27 12.75
CA ASP A 203 -16.36 -14.45 13.28
C ASP A 203 -17.44 -14.01 14.27
N GLU A 204 -17.13 -13.08 15.18
CA GLU A 204 -18.10 -12.48 16.11
C GLU A 204 -19.23 -11.76 15.35
N ALA A 205 -18.90 -10.97 14.33
CA ALA A 205 -19.91 -10.30 13.50
C ALA A 205 -20.78 -11.29 12.72
N ALA A 206 -20.23 -12.43 12.30
CA ALA A 206 -20.96 -13.49 11.63
C ALA A 206 -21.91 -14.22 12.61
N GLU A 207 -21.47 -14.50 13.84
CA GLU A 207 -22.31 -15.08 14.89
C GLU A 207 -23.48 -14.16 15.24
N LEU A 208 -23.25 -12.86 15.43
CA LEU A 208 -24.29 -11.87 15.69
C LEU A 208 -25.34 -11.82 14.56
N LYS A 209 -24.91 -11.92 13.29
CA LYS A 209 -25.81 -11.98 12.13
C LYS A 209 -26.63 -13.28 12.12
N ASN A 210 -26.06 -14.40 12.53
CA ASN A 210 -26.75 -15.69 12.58
C ASN A 210 -27.76 -15.72 13.73
N VAL A 211 -27.44 -15.18 14.90
CA VAL A 211 -28.39 -15.02 16.02
C VAL A 211 -29.58 -14.14 15.60
N ARG A 212 -29.35 -13.10 14.82
CA ARG A 212 -30.40 -12.21 14.32
C ARG A 212 -31.29 -12.82 13.24
N LYS A 213 -30.85 -13.92 12.59
CA LYS A 213 -31.62 -14.68 11.58
C LYS A 213 -32.41 -15.83 12.15
N GLN A 214 -32.30 -16.15 13.44
CA GLN A 214 -33.17 -17.14 14.05
C GLN A 214 -34.62 -16.61 14.02
N PRO A 215 -35.56 -17.34 13.41
CA PRO A 215 -36.96 -16.90 13.38
C PRO A 215 -37.44 -16.81 14.80
N SER A 216 -37.85 -15.60 15.20
CA SER A 216 -38.55 -15.45 16.49
C SER A 216 -39.72 -16.44 16.53
N LYS A 217 -39.75 -17.32 17.54
CA LYS A 217 -40.88 -18.23 17.75
C LYS A 217 -42.13 -17.38 17.73
N LYS A 218 -42.96 -17.53 16.68
CA LYS A 218 -44.28 -16.86 16.63
C LYS A 218 -44.98 -17.16 17.92
N SER A 219 -45.45 -16.11 18.60
CA SER A 219 -46.19 -16.24 19.85
C SER A 219 -47.41 -17.15 19.61
N ARG A 220 -47.86 -17.86 20.65
CA ARG A 220 -48.99 -18.79 20.58
C ARG A 220 -50.26 -18.13 20.01
N ASP A 221 -50.40 -16.82 20.18
CA ASP A 221 -51.50 -16.01 19.65
C ASP A 221 -51.41 -15.71 18.16
N GLN A 222 -50.20 -15.57 17.61
CA GLN A 222 -50.01 -15.44 16.19
C GLN A 222 -50.23 -16.75 15.41
N ARG A 223 -50.00 -17.90 16.05
CA ARG A 223 -50.34 -19.22 15.50
C ARG A 223 -51.85 -19.48 15.44
N LYS A 224 -52.65 -18.95 16.38
CA LYS A 224 -54.09 -19.05 16.37
C LYS A 224 -54.77 -18.20 15.30
N LYS A 225 -54.19 -17.03 14.92
CA LYS A 225 -54.74 -16.16 13.87
C LYS A 225 -54.44 -16.62 12.45
N SER A 226 -53.42 -17.45 12.22
CA SER A 226 -53.07 -17.98 10.88
C SER A 226 -53.70 -19.35 10.59
N GLY A 227 -54.47 -19.95 11.52
CA GLY A 227 -55.11 -21.27 11.42
C GLY A 227 -56.63 -21.24 11.26
N GLY A 228 -57.23 -20.08 10.94
CA GLY A 228 -58.64 -19.97 10.64
C GLY A 228 -58.91 -20.36 9.18
N SER A 229 -59.25 -21.61 8.98
CA SER A 229 -59.81 -22.18 7.75
C SER A 229 -61.14 -21.52 7.42
N PRO A 230 -61.41 -21.12 6.19
CA PRO A 230 -62.78 -20.86 5.78
C PRO A 230 -63.41 -22.19 5.39
N LYS A 231 -64.32 -22.70 6.28
CA LYS A 231 -65.34 -23.67 5.90
C LYS A 231 -66.66 -22.95 5.77
N ASP A 232 -67.33 -23.34 4.68
CA ASP A 232 -68.76 -23.30 4.43
C ASP A 232 -69.36 -21.97 3.98
N ASN A 233 -69.64 -21.94 2.70
CA ASN A 233 -70.97 -21.66 2.19
C ASN A 233 -71.18 -22.29 0.82
N ALA A 234 -71.67 -23.54 0.85
CA ALA A 234 -72.48 -24.11 -0.20
C ALA A 234 -73.91 -24.16 0.27
N GLN A 235 -74.87 -23.84 -0.57
CA GLN A 235 -76.34 -23.92 -0.51
C GLN A 235 -77.03 -22.57 -0.26
N ASP A 236 -77.69 -22.10 -1.28
CA ASP A 236 -79.03 -22.36 -1.81
C ASP A 236 -79.23 -21.58 -3.11
N LYS A 237 -79.39 -22.16 -4.22
CA LYS A 237 -80.51 -22.85 -4.86
C LYS A 237 -81.83 -22.08 -4.96
N LYS A 238 -82.21 -21.89 -6.16
CA LYS A 238 -83.49 -21.98 -6.81
C LYS A 238 -84.36 -20.74 -7.00
N GLU A 239 -84.78 -20.71 -8.24
CA GLU A 239 -86.10 -20.36 -8.75
C GLU A 239 -86.50 -18.89 -8.71
N SER A 240 -86.91 -18.32 -9.78
CA SER A 240 -87.92 -18.57 -10.76
C SER A 240 -87.88 -17.50 -11.89
N ASP A 241 -88.17 -17.97 -13.08
CA ASP A 241 -89.14 -17.47 -14.05
C ASP A 241 -89.27 -15.95 -14.29
N GLU A 242 -88.92 -15.51 -15.45
CA GLU A 242 -89.66 -15.17 -16.67
C GLU A 242 -88.70 -14.62 -17.72
#